data_08f44a3c65c9d2cf8756a2b25bf637fb
#
_entry.id   08f44a3c65c9d2cf8756a2b25bf637fb
#
_cell.length_a   1.000
_cell.length_b   1.000
_cell.length_c   1.000
_cell.angle_alpha   90.00
_cell.angle_beta   90.00
_cell.angle_gamma   90.00
#
_symmetry.space_group_name_H-M   'P 1'
#
loop_
_entity.id
_entity.type
_entity.pdbx_description
1 polymer ?
#
loop_
_entity_poly.entity_id
_entity_poly.type
_entity_poly.pdbx_seq_one_letter_code
_entity_poly.pdbx_strand_id
1 'polypeptide(L)'
;MDFIKNFLNKTKKYEFEFNENGKHQLGGEIPDEFIIPENEFKSNFQYLGYINNDDEVFNWLPFKLNLICPIYLDIDLIFLDYEKPNEPKLIYPKNTSEIGSAYTTLDINSRVIYEAQNFSLIEFDGVTEDNEFDIKGIAGKPHWDQKQNIPKCPKTNNKMKFVCQLTSWNDVPTKYTNVVADNDYEQNLFSKMNFWDDGSLYVFIEPEAKTVCCFIQNT
;
A
#
# COMPACT_ATOMS: atom_id res chain seq x y z
N MET A 1 -31.72 33.37 8.42
CA MET A 1 -30.84 33.82 7.34
C MET A 1 -29.48 33.10 7.51
N ASP A 2 -29.50 31.77 7.32
CA ASP A 2 -28.34 30.90 7.55
C ASP A 2 -28.22 29.86 6.40
N PHE A 3 -28.07 30.40 5.17
CA PHE A 3 -28.01 29.60 3.96
C PHE A 3 -26.56 29.34 3.46
N ILE A 4 -25.52 29.59 4.29
CA ILE A 4 -24.12 29.59 3.81
C ILE A 4 -23.21 28.64 4.66
N LYS A 5 -23.71 27.53 5.15
CA LYS A 5 -22.81 26.56 5.85
C LYS A 5 -22.97 25.09 5.47
N ASN A 6 -23.47 24.80 4.30
CA ASN A 6 -23.40 23.43 3.75
C ASN A 6 -22.58 23.38 2.44
N PHE A 7 -21.42 24.02 2.40
CA PHE A 7 -20.35 23.50 1.58
C PHE A 7 -19.87 22.24 2.33
N LEU A 8 -20.52 21.13 2.03
CA LEU A 8 -20.04 19.80 2.33
C LEU A 8 -18.57 19.78 1.91
N ASN A 9 -17.67 19.65 2.87
CA ASN A 9 -16.29 19.27 2.62
C ASN A 9 -16.32 17.87 1.97
N LYS A 10 -16.57 17.85 0.67
CA LYS A 10 -16.45 16.65 -0.13
C LYS A 10 -14.98 16.30 -0.06
N THR A 11 -14.62 15.24 0.64
CA THR A 11 -13.23 14.78 0.67
C THR A 11 -12.82 14.60 -0.78
N LYS A 12 -11.82 15.36 -1.21
CA LYS A 12 -11.29 15.27 -2.57
C LYS A 12 -10.72 13.88 -2.80
N LYS A 13 -10.80 13.43 -4.03
CA LYS A 13 -10.19 12.20 -4.48
C LYS A 13 -9.05 12.56 -5.42
N TYR A 14 -7.98 11.79 -5.35
CA TYR A 14 -6.80 11.96 -6.17
C TYR A 14 -6.40 10.61 -6.75
N GLU A 15 -6.00 10.62 -8.01
CA GLU A 15 -5.35 9.48 -8.65
C GLU A 15 -3.85 9.71 -8.82
N PHE A 16 -3.11 8.62 -9.00
CA PHE A 16 -1.67 8.65 -9.22
C PHE A 16 -1.37 8.81 -10.71
N GLU A 17 -0.69 9.89 -11.06
CA GLU A 17 -0.19 10.15 -12.39
C GLU A 17 1.32 9.99 -12.43
N PHE A 18 1.82 8.99 -13.17
CA PHE A 18 3.25 8.76 -13.32
C PHE A 18 3.90 9.87 -14.13
N ASN A 19 4.94 10.48 -13.56
CA ASN A 19 5.77 11.49 -14.21
C ASN A 19 7.13 11.63 -13.52
N GLU A 20 8.15 12.05 -14.25
CA GLU A 20 9.53 12.14 -13.76
C GLU A 20 9.71 13.11 -12.59
N ASN A 21 8.86 14.13 -12.47
CA ASN A 21 8.93 15.17 -11.44
C ASN A 21 8.03 14.87 -10.23
N GLY A 22 7.41 13.70 -10.19
CA GLY A 22 6.54 13.30 -9.08
C GLY A 22 7.27 13.26 -7.76
N LYS A 23 6.60 13.73 -6.70
CA LYS A 23 7.15 13.75 -5.33
C LYS A 23 7.08 12.41 -4.62
N HIS A 24 6.25 11.51 -5.10
CA HIS A 24 6.03 10.18 -4.57
C HIS A 24 6.66 9.14 -5.48
N GLN A 25 6.76 7.91 -5.02
CA GLN A 25 7.32 6.84 -5.84
C GLN A 25 6.62 5.50 -5.54
N LEU A 26 6.31 4.75 -6.58
CA LEU A 26 6.09 3.30 -6.51
C LEU A 26 7.35 2.55 -6.94
N GLY A 27 7.56 1.39 -6.35
CA GLY A 27 8.76 0.59 -6.61
C GLY A 27 10.06 1.23 -6.11
N GLY A 28 11.16 0.87 -6.74
CA GLY A 28 12.51 1.30 -6.38
C GLY A 28 13.23 0.36 -5.43
N GLU A 29 14.51 0.64 -5.23
CA GLU A 29 15.35 -0.08 -4.26
C GLU A 29 14.95 0.32 -2.83
N ILE A 30 15.13 -0.59 -1.90
CA ILE A 30 14.97 -0.29 -0.46
C ILE A 30 16.01 0.77 -0.08
N PRO A 31 15.63 1.92 0.51
CA PRO A 31 16.60 2.90 0.98
C PRO A 31 17.60 2.29 1.98
N ASP A 32 18.86 2.67 1.89
CA ASP A 32 19.94 2.10 2.74
C ASP A 32 19.66 2.21 4.25
N GLU A 33 18.96 3.28 4.64
CA GLU A 33 18.58 3.52 6.04
C GLU A 33 17.30 2.79 6.47
N PHE A 34 16.57 2.14 5.53
CA PHE A 34 15.29 1.50 5.82
C PHE A 34 15.48 0.02 6.14
N ILE A 35 15.01 -0.39 7.31
CA ILE A 35 15.13 -1.77 7.82
C ILE A 35 13.77 -2.46 7.68
N ILE A 36 13.74 -3.52 6.88
CA ILE A 36 12.56 -4.39 6.77
C ILE A 36 12.28 -5.06 8.12
N PRO A 37 11.03 -5.06 8.62
CA PRO A 37 10.69 -5.67 9.90
C PRO A 37 11.01 -7.17 9.93
N GLU A 38 11.57 -7.63 11.03
CA GLU A 38 11.72 -9.07 11.29
C GLU A 38 10.34 -9.73 11.38
N ASN A 39 10.21 -10.88 10.76
CA ASN A 39 8.99 -11.69 10.77
C ASN A 39 9.32 -13.14 10.39
N GLU A 40 8.35 -14.03 10.62
CA GLU A 40 8.44 -15.45 10.27
C GLU A 40 7.44 -15.84 9.18
N PHE A 41 6.92 -14.86 8.42
CA PHE A 41 6.04 -15.13 7.28
C PHE A 41 6.73 -16.02 6.25
N LYS A 42 5.94 -16.84 5.55
CA LYS A 42 6.43 -17.61 4.39
C LYS A 42 6.71 -16.74 3.15
N SER A 43 6.46 -15.45 3.24
CA SER A 43 6.89 -14.43 2.30
C SER A 43 7.41 -13.23 3.08
N ASN A 44 8.42 -12.55 2.56
CA ASN A 44 8.96 -11.37 3.20
C ASN A 44 8.17 -10.11 2.82
N PHE A 45 8.37 -9.02 3.58
CA PHE A 45 7.90 -7.71 3.16
C PHE A 45 8.61 -7.27 1.88
N GLN A 46 7.81 -6.83 0.93
CA GLN A 46 8.28 -6.18 -0.29
C GLN A 46 8.23 -4.67 -0.10
N TYR A 47 9.23 -3.96 -0.63
CA TYR A 47 9.21 -2.52 -0.67
C TYR A 47 8.38 -2.06 -1.88
N LEU A 48 7.40 -1.21 -1.62
CA LEU A 48 6.44 -0.78 -2.63
C LEU A 48 6.64 0.68 -3.05
N GLY A 49 7.61 1.38 -2.44
CA GLY A 49 7.86 2.79 -2.69
C GLY A 49 7.59 3.67 -1.48
N TYR A 50 7.27 4.93 -1.70
CA TYR A 50 6.99 5.86 -0.61
C TYR A 50 5.97 6.94 -0.96
N ILE A 51 5.30 7.44 0.07
CA ILE A 51 4.48 8.65 0.05
C ILE A 51 5.25 9.77 0.76
N ASN A 52 5.51 10.87 0.05
CA ASN A 52 6.20 12.03 0.63
C ASN A 52 5.19 12.94 1.35
N ASN A 53 5.52 13.35 2.57
CA ASN A 53 4.71 14.27 3.36
C ASN A 53 4.99 15.77 3.06
N ASP A 54 5.89 16.08 2.12
CA ASP A 54 6.10 17.43 1.59
C ASP A 54 5.02 17.82 0.54
N ASP A 55 4.13 16.89 0.19
CA ASP A 55 2.99 17.16 -0.67
C ASP A 55 1.81 17.71 0.14
N GLU A 56 1.08 18.69 -0.43
CA GLU A 56 -0.05 19.34 0.25
C GLU A 56 -1.16 18.36 0.66
N VAL A 57 -1.39 17.30 -0.12
CA VAL A 57 -2.38 16.27 0.17
C VAL A 57 -1.97 15.41 1.36
N PHE A 58 -0.66 15.24 1.55
CA PHE A 58 -0.08 14.37 2.57
C PHE A 58 0.69 15.09 3.69
N ASN A 59 0.64 16.42 3.77
CA ASN A 59 1.32 17.21 4.81
C ASN A 59 0.86 16.89 6.25
N TRP A 60 -0.21 16.14 6.40
CA TRP A 60 -0.71 15.63 7.66
C TRP A 60 -0.05 14.31 8.10
N LEU A 61 0.73 13.66 7.22
CA LEU A 61 1.56 12.52 7.59
C LEU A 61 2.71 12.98 8.50
N PRO A 62 3.02 12.26 9.58
CA PRO A 62 4.07 12.69 10.52
C PRO A 62 5.49 12.54 9.95
N PHE A 63 5.64 11.83 8.85
CA PHE A 63 6.92 11.57 8.18
C PHE A 63 6.68 11.09 6.74
N LYS A 64 7.74 11.05 5.92
CA LYS A 64 7.76 10.36 4.63
C LYS A 64 7.50 8.87 4.88
N LEU A 65 6.39 8.35 4.39
CA LEU A 65 5.96 6.98 4.65
C LEU A 65 6.52 6.02 3.60
N ASN A 66 7.46 5.18 4.00
CA ASN A 66 7.90 4.04 3.21
C ASN A 66 6.82 2.95 3.25
N LEU A 67 6.39 2.49 2.09
CA LEU A 67 5.35 1.49 1.91
C LEU A 67 5.95 0.10 1.82
N ILE A 68 5.51 -0.79 2.68
CA ILE A 68 5.88 -2.21 2.66
C ILE A 68 4.64 -3.07 2.90
N CYS A 69 4.60 -4.21 2.26
CA CYS A 69 3.57 -5.21 2.49
C CYS A 69 4.13 -6.59 2.15
N PRO A 70 3.88 -7.65 2.95
CA PRO A 70 4.13 -9.00 2.48
C PRO A 70 3.08 -9.32 1.41
N ILE A 71 3.55 -9.81 0.26
CA ILE A 71 2.69 -10.10 -0.88
C ILE A 71 2.25 -11.55 -0.81
N TYR A 72 1.00 -11.82 -1.20
CA TYR A 72 0.43 -13.17 -1.31
C TYR A 72 0.38 -13.97 -0.01
N LEU A 73 0.22 -13.28 1.12
CA LEU A 73 -0.11 -13.93 2.38
C LEU A 73 -1.62 -13.93 2.61
N ASP A 74 -2.12 -15.04 3.12
CA ASP A 74 -3.52 -15.16 3.56
C ASP A 74 -3.68 -14.50 4.92
N ILE A 75 -3.84 -13.19 4.91
CA ILE A 75 -4.01 -12.37 6.11
C ILE A 75 -4.86 -11.14 5.84
N ASP A 76 -5.81 -10.88 6.74
CA ASP A 76 -6.74 -9.76 6.61
C ASP A 76 -6.09 -8.39 6.86
N LEU A 77 -5.35 -8.25 7.96
CA LEU A 77 -4.82 -6.97 8.40
C LEU A 77 -3.37 -7.12 8.90
N ILE A 78 -2.52 -6.20 8.50
CA ILE A 78 -1.15 -6.10 9.01
C ILE A 78 -0.98 -4.73 9.67
N PHE A 79 -0.53 -4.72 10.93
CA PHE A 79 -0.23 -3.48 11.66
C PHE A 79 1.25 -3.36 11.93
N LEU A 80 1.79 -2.20 11.59
CA LEU A 80 3.20 -1.85 11.73
C LEU A 80 3.35 -0.61 12.63
N ASP A 81 4.32 -0.64 13.51
CA ASP A 81 4.75 0.48 14.35
C ASP A 81 5.86 1.26 13.66
N TYR A 82 5.58 2.49 13.27
CA TYR A 82 6.53 3.44 12.67
C TYR A 82 7.01 4.50 13.66
N GLU A 83 7.10 4.19 14.97
CA GLU A 83 7.68 5.12 15.94
C GLU A 83 9.07 5.57 15.49
N LYS A 84 9.83 4.67 14.88
CA LYS A 84 11.01 4.95 14.08
C LYS A 84 10.67 4.77 12.60
N PRO A 85 10.56 5.85 11.82
CA PRO A 85 10.06 5.79 10.43
C PRO A 85 10.84 4.86 9.49
N ASN A 86 12.14 4.69 9.74
CA ASN A 86 13.02 3.83 8.93
C ASN A 86 13.25 2.43 9.54
N GLU A 87 12.70 2.16 10.73
CA GLU A 87 12.80 0.85 11.41
C GLU A 87 11.41 0.39 11.89
N PRO A 88 10.42 0.19 10.99
CA PRO A 88 9.09 -0.23 11.39
C PRO A 88 9.14 -1.60 12.07
N LYS A 89 8.22 -1.83 13.01
CA LYS A 89 8.09 -3.10 13.72
C LYS A 89 6.72 -3.69 13.50
N LEU A 90 6.65 -5.00 13.30
CA LEU A 90 5.39 -5.70 13.19
C LEU A 90 4.68 -5.73 14.55
N ILE A 91 3.44 -5.26 14.60
CA ILE A 91 2.56 -5.33 15.79
C ILE A 91 1.61 -6.52 15.69
N TYR A 92 1.05 -6.73 14.51
CA TYR A 92 0.08 -7.78 14.22
C TYR A 92 0.20 -8.22 12.76
N PRO A 93 0.07 -9.51 12.48
CA PRO A 93 -0.16 -10.61 13.41
C PRO A 93 1.04 -10.88 14.32
N LYS A 94 0.78 -11.50 15.49
CA LYS A 94 1.86 -11.87 16.44
C LYS A 94 2.50 -13.20 16.10
N ASN A 95 1.72 -14.10 15.52
CA ASN A 95 2.12 -15.50 15.26
C ASN A 95 2.40 -15.67 13.77
N THR A 96 3.50 -15.11 13.33
CA THR A 96 3.83 -15.01 11.89
C THR A 96 4.16 -16.37 11.27
N SER A 97 4.66 -17.34 12.05
CA SER A 97 4.98 -18.68 11.58
C SER A 97 3.76 -19.52 11.17
N GLU A 98 2.57 -19.18 11.67
CA GLU A 98 1.32 -19.87 11.35
C GLU A 98 0.66 -19.36 10.07
N ILE A 99 1.15 -18.24 9.52
CA ILE A 99 0.58 -17.60 8.36
C ILE A 99 1.18 -18.20 7.09
N GLY A 100 0.32 -18.82 6.31
CA GLY A 100 0.65 -19.42 5.03
C GLY A 100 0.83 -18.39 3.93
N SER A 101 1.63 -18.76 2.93
CA SER A 101 1.58 -18.13 1.62
C SER A 101 0.55 -18.86 0.76
N ALA A 102 -0.16 -18.13 -0.09
CA ALA A 102 -1.02 -18.72 -1.11
C ALA A 102 -0.22 -19.49 -2.17
N TYR A 103 1.05 -19.15 -2.33
CA TYR A 103 1.94 -19.76 -3.31
C TYR A 103 3.02 -20.56 -2.60
N THR A 104 3.16 -21.85 -2.99
CA THR A 104 4.10 -22.77 -2.37
C THR A 104 5.55 -22.44 -2.67
N THR A 105 5.80 -21.67 -3.73
CA THR A 105 7.12 -21.20 -4.16
C THR A 105 7.67 -20.03 -3.34
N LEU A 106 6.81 -19.37 -2.53
CA LEU A 106 7.24 -18.26 -1.69
C LEU A 106 7.80 -18.74 -0.35
N ASP A 107 8.89 -18.12 0.05
CA ASP A 107 9.53 -18.31 1.37
C ASP A 107 10.02 -16.97 1.95
N ILE A 108 10.63 -17.03 3.13
CA ILE A 108 11.17 -15.84 3.81
C ILE A 108 12.30 -15.16 3.04
N ASN A 109 12.96 -15.87 2.11
CA ASN A 109 14.03 -15.34 1.27
C ASN A 109 13.50 -14.77 -0.05
N SER A 110 12.22 -14.96 -0.35
CA SER A 110 11.60 -14.42 -1.56
C SER A 110 11.75 -12.90 -1.60
N ARG A 111 12.17 -12.39 -2.75
CA ARG A 111 12.39 -10.97 -2.99
C ARG A 111 11.83 -10.60 -4.35
N VAL A 112 11.12 -9.49 -4.37
CA VAL A 112 10.71 -8.81 -5.59
C VAL A 112 11.12 -7.36 -5.44
N ILE A 113 11.84 -6.82 -6.42
CA ILE A 113 12.21 -5.41 -6.51
C ILE A 113 11.53 -4.88 -7.76
N TYR A 114 10.78 -3.82 -7.62
CA TYR A 114 10.06 -3.17 -8.70
C TYR A 114 10.86 -2.02 -9.28
N GLU A 115 10.61 -1.68 -10.55
CA GLU A 115 11.16 -0.47 -11.14
C GLU A 115 10.61 0.78 -10.45
N ALA A 116 11.46 1.80 -10.31
CA ALA A 116 11.05 3.06 -9.69
C ALA A 116 10.18 3.86 -10.66
N GLN A 117 8.99 4.24 -10.23
CA GLN A 117 8.05 5.08 -10.96
C GLN A 117 7.63 6.25 -10.07
N ASN A 118 8.11 7.46 -10.38
CA ASN A 118 7.67 8.65 -9.67
C ASN A 118 6.25 9.03 -10.10
N PHE A 119 5.48 9.60 -9.18
CA PHE A 119 4.13 10.06 -9.48
C PHE A 119 3.76 11.34 -8.73
N SER A 120 2.83 12.07 -9.29
CA SER A 120 2.09 13.18 -8.69
C SER A 120 0.65 12.78 -8.44
N LEU A 121 -0.07 13.63 -7.70
CA LEU A 121 -1.50 13.47 -7.45
C LEU A 121 -2.29 14.42 -8.32
N ILE A 122 -3.27 13.91 -9.05
CA ILE A 122 -4.23 14.71 -9.78
C ILE A 122 -5.64 14.51 -9.21
N GLU A 123 -6.39 15.61 -9.04
CA GLU A 123 -7.77 15.53 -8.56
C GLU A 123 -8.65 14.88 -9.63
N PHE A 124 -9.49 13.92 -9.25
CA PHE A 124 -10.40 13.23 -10.15
C PHE A 124 -11.78 12.96 -9.49
N ASP A 125 -12.78 12.70 -10.30
CA ASP A 125 -14.16 12.51 -9.82
C ASP A 125 -14.39 11.14 -9.15
N GLY A 126 -13.54 10.16 -9.42
CA GLY A 126 -13.54 8.82 -8.85
C GLY A 126 -13.51 7.72 -9.90
N VAL A 127 -13.44 6.48 -9.41
CA VAL A 127 -13.42 5.29 -10.24
C VAL A 127 -14.79 5.06 -10.86
N THR A 128 -14.82 4.72 -12.14
CA THR A 128 -16.00 4.36 -12.95
C THR A 128 -15.66 3.10 -13.75
N GLU A 129 -16.64 2.43 -14.33
CA GLU A 129 -16.42 1.28 -15.22
C GLU A 129 -15.51 1.60 -16.41
N ASP A 130 -15.50 2.87 -16.86
CA ASP A 130 -14.71 3.30 -18.01
C ASP A 130 -13.23 3.52 -17.68
N ASN A 131 -12.86 3.74 -16.41
CA ASN A 131 -11.49 4.11 -16.02
C ASN A 131 -10.85 3.22 -14.95
N GLU A 132 -11.53 2.19 -14.45
CA GLU A 132 -11.05 1.38 -13.32
C GLU A 132 -9.69 0.72 -13.59
N PHE A 133 -9.45 0.28 -14.84
CA PHE A 133 -8.20 -0.36 -15.25
C PHE A 133 -7.05 0.62 -15.54
N ASP A 134 -7.34 1.91 -15.60
CA ASP A 134 -6.34 2.96 -15.84
C ASP A 134 -5.84 3.56 -14.53
N ILE A 135 -6.56 3.36 -13.43
CA ILE A 135 -6.21 3.93 -12.12
C ILE A 135 -5.03 3.18 -11.51
N LYS A 136 -3.91 3.84 -11.35
CA LYS A 136 -2.68 3.28 -10.77
C LYS A 136 -2.70 3.23 -9.24
N GLY A 137 -3.37 4.20 -8.65
CA GLY A 137 -3.55 4.32 -7.21
C GLY A 137 -4.42 5.53 -6.87
N ILE A 138 -4.91 5.56 -5.63
CA ILE A 138 -5.90 6.53 -5.16
C ILE A 138 -5.46 7.11 -3.82
N ALA A 139 -5.70 8.41 -3.62
CA ALA A 139 -5.59 9.08 -2.33
C ALA A 139 -6.84 9.90 -2.00
N GLY A 140 -6.91 10.41 -0.77
CA GLY A 140 -8.04 11.21 -0.26
C GLY A 140 -9.21 10.36 0.20
N LYS A 141 -9.88 9.63 -0.69
CA LYS A 141 -11.00 8.75 -0.35
C LYS A 141 -10.83 7.39 -1.04
N PRO A 142 -10.89 6.27 -0.30
CA PRO A 142 -10.77 4.94 -0.92
C PRO A 142 -11.93 4.63 -1.86
N HIS A 143 -11.63 3.85 -2.88
CA HIS A 143 -12.60 3.05 -3.62
C HIS A 143 -12.57 1.63 -3.05
N TRP A 144 -13.71 1.12 -2.62
CA TRP A 144 -13.77 -0.17 -1.95
C TRP A 144 -14.12 -1.28 -2.96
N ASP A 145 -13.18 -2.20 -3.17
CA ASP A 145 -13.39 -3.36 -4.04
C ASP A 145 -14.38 -4.36 -3.41
N GLN A 146 -14.43 -4.35 -2.08
CA GLN A 146 -15.36 -5.15 -1.29
C GLN A 146 -16.10 -4.26 -0.28
N LYS A 147 -16.47 -4.81 0.85
CA LYS A 147 -17.09 -4.08 1.95
C LYS A 147 -16.11 -3.10 2.58
N GLN A 148 -16.61 -1.91 2.87
CA GLN A 148 -15.85 -0.90 3.61
C GLN A 148 -15.24 -1.47 4.90
N ASN A 149 -13.93 -1.32 5.03
CA ASN A 149 -13.16 -1.75 6.19
C ASN A 149 -12.21 -0.64 6.67
N ILE A 150 -12.63 0.16 7.65
CA ILE A 150 -11.78 1.18 8.25
C ILE A 150 -11.17 0.58 9.52
N PRO A 151 -9.85 0.29 9.53
CA PRO A 151 -9.20 -0.36 10.65
C PRO A 151 -9.19 0.54 11.88
N LYS A 152 -9.07 -0.10 13.06
CA LYS A 152 -8.82 0.58 14.32
C LYS A 152 -7.38 0.31 14.76
N CYS A 153 -6.69 1.36 15.17
CA CYS A 153 -5.33 1.26 15.69
C CYS A 153 -5.29 0.37 16.94
N PRO A 154 -4.43 -0.67 16.98
CA PRO A 154 -4.33 -1.56 18.14
C PRO A 154 -3.75 -0.89 19.39
N LYS A 155 -3.06 0.26 19.25
CA LYS A 155 -2.50 1.02 20.36
C LYS A 155 -3.51 1.98 21.01
N THR A 156 -4.36 2.64 20.18
CA THR A 156 -5.26 3.73 20.64
C THR A 156 -6.72 3.39 20.56
N ASN A 157 -7.09 2.35 19.80
CA ASN A 157 -8.46 2.00 19.43
C ASN A 157 -9.19 3.05 18.57
N ASN A 158 -8.48 4.09 18.11
CA ASN A 158 -9.02 5.09 17.20
C ASN A 158 -9.18 4.52 15.79
N LYS A 159 -10.17 5.04 15.04
CA LYS A 159 -10.26 4.77 13.59
C LYS A 159 -9.04 5.38 12.90
N MET A 160 -8.42 4.60 12.04
CA MET A 160 -7.25 5.03 11.29
C MET A 160 -7.66 5.88 10.08
N LYS A 161 -6.78 6.76 9.67
CA LYS A 161 -6.96 7.64 8.52
C LYS A 161 -6.42 6.96 7.26
N PHE A 162 -7.18 7.03 6.17
CA PHE A 162 -6.76 6.52 4.88
C PHE A 162 -5.58 7.32 4.32
N VAL A 163 -4.57 6.63 3.86
CA VAL A 163 -3.41 7.20 3.16
C VAL A 163 -3.61 7.05 1.66
N CYS A 164 -3.54 5.80 1.18
CA CYS A 164 -3.66 5.48 -0.23
C CYS A 164 -4.17 4.07 -0.46
N GLN A 165 -4.59 3.83 -1.69
CA GLN A 165 -4.90 2.54 -2.27
C GLN A 165 -4.01 2.37 -3.50
N LEU A 166 -3.33 1.23 -3.59
CA LEU A 166 -2.57 0.85 -4.77
C LEU A 166 -3.36 -0.24 -5.49
N THR A 167 -3.56 -0.11 -6.78
CA THR A 167 -4.29 -1.11 -7.57
C THR A 167 -3.33 -2.09 -8.22
N SER A 168 -3.79 -3.27 -8.60
CA SER A 168 -3.02 -4.21 -9.43
C SER A 168 -2.79 -3.71 -10.87
N TRP A 169 -3.51 -2.67 -11.27
CA TRP A 169 -3.41 -2.01 -12.58
C TRP A 169 -2.35 -0.90 -12.63
N ASN A 170 -1.46 -0.85 -11.63
CA ASN A 170 -0.44 0.20 -11.53
C ASN A 170 0.65 0.13 -12.59
N ASP A 171 0.82 -1.01 -13.28
CA ASP A 171 1.81 -1.26 -14.34
C ASP A 171 3.27 -1.02 -13.94
N VAL A 172 3.59 -1.11 -12.66
CA VAL A 172 4.98 -1.02 -12.17
C VAL A 172 5.70 -2.35 -12.40
N PRO A 173 6.66 -2.43 -13.33
CA PRO A 173 7.31 -3.69 -13.67
C PRO A 173 8.21 -4.20 -12.54
N THR A 174 8.40 -5.51 -12.51
CA THR A 174 9.43 -6.12 -11.68
C THR A 174 10.80 -5.94 -12.32
N LYS A 175 11.71 -5.28 -11.60
CA LYS A 175 13.11 -5.12 -11.98
C LYS A 175 13.93 -6.40 -11.71
N TYR A 176 13.65 -7.04 -10.58
CA TYR A 176 14.32 -8.24 -10.12
C TYR A 176 13.40 -9.09 -9.25
N THR A 177 13.48 -10.40 -9.42
CA THR A 177 12.89 -11.37 -8.49
C THR A 177 13.75 -12.62 -8.41
N ASN A 178 13.80 -13.26 -7.24
CA ASN A 178 14.33 -14.59 -7.04
C ASN A 178 13.20 -15.63 -6.84
N VAL A 179 11.95 -15.22 -6.96
CA VAL A 179 10.80 -16.12 -6.90
C VAL A 179 10.77 -16.96 -8.18
N VAL A 180 10.66 -18.27 -8.00
CA VAL A 180 10.52 -19.21 -9.13
C VAL A 180 9.03 -19.50 -9.28
N ALA A 181 8.48 -19.13 -10.41
CA ALA A 181 7.07 -19.40 -10.73
C ALA A 181 6.90 -20.86 -11.16
N ASP A 182 5.84 -21.51 -10.69
CA ASP A 182 5.51 -22.90 -11.03
C ASP A 182 4.79 -23.01 -12.39
N ASN A 183 4.24 -21.91 -12.89
CA ASN A 183 3.44 -21.86 -14.12
C ASN A 183 3.40 -20.46 -14.72
N ASP A 184 2.85 -20.33 -15.91
CA ASP A 184 2.75 -19.06 -16.65
C ASP A 184 1.90 -18.01 -15.92
N TYR A 185 0.89 -18.41 -15.16
CA TYR A 185 0.05 -17.50 -14.38
C TYR A 185 0.88 -16.85 -13.25
N GLU A 186 1.60 -17.65 -12.47
CA GLU A 186 2.50 -17.11 -11.44
C GLU A 186 3.62 -16.26 -12.03
N GLN A 187 4.16 -16.65 -13.19
CA GLN A 187 5.14 -15.84 -13.92
C GLN A 187 4.59 -14.43 -14.22
N ASN A 188 3.34 -14.34 -14.64
CA ASN A 188 2.68 -13.07 -14.90
C ASN A 188 2.47 -12.27 -13.62
N LEU A 189 2.03 -12.91 -12.52
CA LEU A 189 1.86 -12.25 -11.23
C LEU A 189 3.16 -11.62 -10.72
N PHE A 190 4.28 -12.32 -10.87
CA PHE A 190 5.58 -11.80 -10.42
C PHE A 190 6.25 -10.87 -11.42
N SER A 191 5.66 -10.62 -12.59
CA SER A 191 6.21 -9.73 -13.62
C SER A 191 6.01 -8.24 -13.32
N LYS A 192 5.04 -7.89 -12.48
CA LYS A 192 4.71 -6.52 -12.08
C LYS A 192 4.18 -6.46 -10.65
N MET A 193 4.15 -5.26 -10.08
CA MET A 193 3.52 -5.03 -8.79
C MET A 193 2.02 -5.31 -8.89
N ASN A 194 1.53 -6.25 -8.11
CA ASN A 194 0.11 -6.56 -8.05
C ASN A 194 -0.31 -7.05 -6.65
N PHE A 195 -1.61 -7.12 -6.41
CA PHE A 195 -2.22 -7.45 -5.13
C PHE A 195 -3.29 -8.51 -5.37
N TRP A 196 -2.87 -9.80 -5.47
CA TRP A 196 -3.77 -10.91 -5.76
C TRP A 196 -4.48 -10.79 -7.12
N ASP A 197 -3.69 -10.53 -8.18
CA ASP A 197 -4.12 -10.41 -9.57
C ASP A 197 -4.93 -9.12 -9.86
N ASP A 198 -6.12 -8.98 -9.33
CA ASP A 198 -7.04 -7.86 -9.56
C ASP A 198 -7.34 -7.02 -8.30
N GLY A 199 -6.72 -7.37 -7.18
CA GLY A 199 -6.97 -6.69 -5.91
C GLY A 199 -6.31 -5.32 -5.77
N SER A 200 -6.62 -4.69 -4.64
CA SER A 200 -6.02 -3.42 -4.22
C SER A 200 -5.46 -3.51 -2.81
N LEU A 201 -4.30 -2.92 -2.61
CA LEU A 201 -3.71 -2.70 -1.29
C LEU A 201 -4.21 -1.39 -0.70
N TYR A 202 -4.81 -1.46 0.47
CA TYR A 202 -5.24 -0.30 1.25
C TYR A 202 -4.25 0.00 2.36
N VAL A 203 -3.85 1.27 2.46
CA VAL A 203 -2.91 1.76 3.48
C VAL A 203 -3.62 2.80 4.35
N PHE A 204 -3.58 2.59 5.65
CA PHE A 204 -4.12 3.47 6.67
C PHE A 204 -3.06 3.81 7.70
N ILE A 205 -3.19 4.96 8.37
CA ILE A 205 -2.32 5.36 9.47
C ILE A 205 -3.12 5.97 10.62
N GLU A 206 -2.68 5.73 11.84
CA GLU A 206 -2.99 6.54 13.00
C GLU A 206 -1.78 7.45 13.26
N PRO A 207 -1.89 8.75 12.94
CA PRO A 207 -0.70 9.62 12.88
C PRO A 207 -0.03 9.86 14.23
N GLU A 208 -0.81 9.98 15.32
CA GLU A 208 -0.26 10.24 16.66
C GLU A 208 0.47 9.02 17.22
N ALA A 209 -0.08 7.82 17.02
CA ALA A 209 0.55 6.58 17.43
C ALA A 209 1.57 6.05 16.40
N LYS A 210 1.68 6.72 15.24
CA LYS A 210 2.55 6.31 14.12
C LYS A 210 2.37 4.83 13.76
N THR A 211 1.12 4.38 13.81
CA THR A 211 0.76 3.00 13.49
C THR A 211 0.17 2.95 12.10
N VAL A 212 0.76 2.13 11.25
CA VAL A 212 0.30 1.90 9.87
C VAL A 212 -0.43 0.56 9.81
N CYS A 213 -1.51 0.51 9.05
CA CYS A 213 -2.22 -0.71 8.71
C CYS A 213 -2.26 -0.88 7.21
N CYS A 214 -1.98 -2.07 6.72
CA CYS A 214 -2.20 -2.44 5.33
C CYS A 214 -3.00 -3.74 5.23
N PHE A 215 -3.80 -3.86 4.17
CA PHE A 215 -4.56 -5.06 3.82
C PHE A 215 -4.96 -5.02 2.36
N ILE A 216 -5.30 -6.18 1.80
CA ILE A 216 -5.71 -6.34 0.41
C ILE A 216 -7.20 -6.68 0.36
N GLN A 217 -7.92 -6.13 -0.62
CA GLN A 217 -9.24 -6.60 -1.04
C GLN A 217 -9.16 -6.96 -2.53
N ASN A 218 -9.87 -8.01 -2.90
CA ASN A 218 -9.98 -8.48 -4.29
C ASN A 218 -11.40 -8.24 -4.79
N THR A 219 -11.56 -8.05 -6.08
CA THR A 219 -12.88 -7.96 -6.74
C THR A 219 -13.58 -9.30 -6.85
#